data_1a20847b7d37b8703f91732d988dc1df
#
_entry.id   1a20847b7d37b8703f91732d988dc1df
#
_cell.length_a   1.000
_cell.length_b   1.000
_cell.length_c   1.000
_cell.angle_alpha   90.00
_cell.angle_beta   90.00
_cell.angle_gamma   90.00
#
_symmetry.space_group_name_H-M   'P 1'
#
loop_
_entity.id
_entity.type
_entity.pdbx_description
1 polymer ?
#
loop_
_entity_poly.entity_id
_entity_poly.type
_entity_poly.pdbx_seq_one_letter_code
_entity_poly.pdbx_strand_id
1 'polypeptide(L)'
;MRSTHRRAGAALLCLAATAGLVSCGGSDSASSGTTLDYWLWDDKQLPGYQECVDAFEKANPDITVKITQTAWNQYWQNLTTQLTSGDAPDVWTDQATYYPQFATNNQLLDIQPMIDRDKFDLSGYQAGLADVWVKDGKRYGLPKDWDSMALVYNTTQFAKQGVPADELADLKWNPDDGGTLEQVIAKATVDTEGRNGLDPDFDRKHVKTYGFLPEWADGATGQNGWGPLAASNGFTYLDKNPWGTHYNFDDPRLAETIAWFRRLIDKGYAPRFDKQSSVGNTELLSAGKGAMMIAGSWTISTFTDPKAGQKFAFAPLPTGPEGRKSSLNGLSDAIWAGTEHREEAWKWVKYLGSPECQNKVGKRGVVLPAQKSGTEAALAAHKAAGRDVHVFTDVTTDKNGTFLLPVTEHGTEINPLVQDAVQSVILGQTQPGPALKGVNDKVNGLFK
;
A
#
# COMPACT_ATOMS: atom_id res chain seq x y z
N MET A 1 -32.49 -34.60 47.10
CA MET A 1 -33.80 -34.01 47.30
C MET A 1 -34.27 -33.54 45.92
N ARG A 2 -35.02 -34.28 45.12
CA ARG A 2 -36.51 -34.41 44.99
C ARG A 2 -37.15 -33.04 45.04
N SER A 3 -37.86 -32.53 44.00
CA SER A 3 -39.11 -32.96 43.40
C SER A 3 -39.32 -32.18 42.09
N THR A 4 -39.66 -32.70 40.95
CA THR A 4 -40.92 -33.27 40.38
C THR A 4 -42.14 -32.34 40.28
N HIS A 5 -42.69 -32.38 39.05
CA HIS A 5 -44.10 -32.16 38.60
C HIS A 5 -44.44 -30.75 38.04
N ARG A 6 -45.29 -30.52 37.01
CA ARG A 6 -46.23 -31.39 36.27
C ARG A 6 -46.64 -30.68 34.97
N ARG A 7 -47.10 -31.46 34.03
CA ARG A 7 -47.77 -31.15 32.74
C ARG A 7 -49.14 -30.54 32.89
N ALA A 8 -49.57 -29.75 31.89
CA ALA A 8 -50.90 -29.69 31.29
C ALA A 8 -50.84 -28.70 30.14
N GLY A 9 -51.13 -28.90 28.94
CA GLY A 9 -52.07 -29.64 28.14
C GLY A 9 -53.41 -28.95 27.98
N ALA A 10 -53.63 -28.14 26.89
CA ALA A 10 -55.01 -27.88 26.39
C ALA A 10 -54.91 -27.46 24.87
N ALA A 11 -55.54 -28.32 24.08
CA ALA A 11 -55.86 -28.05 22.66
C ALA A 11 -57.34 -27.58 22.62
N LEU A 12 -57.65 -26.67 21.68
CA LEU A 12 -59.00 -26.49 21.07
C LEU A 12 -58.86 -25.59 19.86
N LEU A 13 -58.97 -26.12 18.67
CA LEU A 13 -60.13 -26.21 17.72
C LEU A 13 -60.59 -24.90 17.09
N CYS A 14 -60.28 -24.82 15.76
CA CYS A 14 -61.08 -24.38 14.60
C CYS A 14 -62.11 -23.28 14.73
N LEU A 15 -62.00 -22.25 13.84
CA LEU A 15 -63.10 -21.92 12.91
C LEU A 15 -62.60 -21.17 11.69
N ALA A 16 -62.91 -21.67 10.51
CA ALA A 16 -62.72 -21.06 9.24
C ALA A 16 -63.76 -19.93 9.01
N ALA A 17 -63.25 -18.80 8.49
CA ALA A 17 -64.12 -17.81 7.82
C ALA A 17 -63.42 -17.32 6.58
N THR A 18 -63.83 -17.83 5.42
CA THR A 18 -63.54 -17.33 4.08
C THR A 18 -64.30 -16.03 3.84
N ALA A 19 -63.57 -14.92 3.66
CA ALA A 19 -64.11 -13.72 3.05
C ALA A 19 -63.15 -13.32 1.94
N GLY A 20 -63.56 -13.57 0.70
CA GLY A 20 -62.82 -13.11 -0.48
C GLY A 20 -62.91 -11.58 -0.60
N LEU A 21 -61.77 -10.95 -0.69
CA LEU A 21 -61.62 -9.60 -1.19
C LEU A 21 -60.72 -9.67 -2.42
N VAL A 22 -61.32 -9.50 -3.57
CA VAL A 22 -60.64 -9.19 -4.81
C VAL A 22 -60.02 -7.80 -4.64
N SER A 23 -58.73 -7.76 -4.36
CA SER A 23 -57.91 -6.55 -4.47
C SER A 23 -57.22 -6.56 -5.81
N CYS A 24 -57.56 -5.59 -6.64
CA CYS A 24 -56.80 -5.26 -7.84
C CYS A 24 -55.35 -5.03 -7.46
N GLY A 25 -54.52 -5.99 -7.78
CA GLY A 25 -53.10 -5.84 -7.65
C GLY A 25 -52.58 -4.85 -8.68
N GLY A 26 -52.28 -3.64 -8.23
CA GLY A 26 -51.25 -2.85 -8.87
C GLY A 26 -49.93 -3.60 -8.63
N SER A 27 -49.34 -4.13 -9.69
CA SER A 27 -47.97 -4.61 -9.67
C SER A 27 -47.09 -3.37 -9.54
N ASP A 28 -46.88 -2.89 -8.33
CA ASP A 28 -45.66 -2.18 -8.03
C ASP A 28 -44.55 -3.23 -8.14
N SER A 29 -44.02 -3.34 -9.35
CA SER A 29 -42.67 -3.88 -9.54
C SER A 29 -41.79 -2.91 -8.80
N ALA A 30 -41.59 -3.13 -7.50
CA ALA A 30 -40.42 -2.62 -6.83
C ALA A 30 -39.26 -3.15 -7.67
N SER A 31 -38.61 -2.30 -8.46
CA SER A 31 -37.36 -2.65 -9.10
C SER A 31 -36.43 -3.05 -7.95
N SER A 32 -36.20 -4.34 -7.81
CA SER A 32 -35.20 -4.83 -6.84
C SER A 32 -33.86 -4.36 -7.39
N GLY A 33 -33.44 -3.16 -6.96
CA GLY A 33 -32.15 -2.60 -7.32
C GLY A 33 -31.04 -3.55 -6.91
N THR A 34 -29.98 -3.61 -7.70
CA THR A 34 -28.78 -4.39 -7.40
C THR A 34 -27.97 -3.69 -6.32
N THR A 35 -27.54 -4.43 -5.29
CA THR A 35 -26.58 -3.95 -4.33
C THR A 35 -25.21 -4.59 -4.61
N LEU A 36 -24.20 -3.76 -4.79
CA LEU A 36 -22.80 -4.19 -4.98
C LEU A 36 -22.05 -4.04 -3.67
N ASP A 37 -21.36 -5.09 -3.22
CA ASP A 37 -20.38 -5.00 -2.15
C ASP A 37 -19.03 -4.56 -2.74
N TYR A 38 -18.52 -3.40 -2.26
CA TYR A 38 -17.23 -2.85 -2.63
C TYR A 38 -16.30 -2.75 -1.42
N TRP A 39 -15.12 -3.37 -1.49
CA TRP A 39 -14.16 -3.40 -0.41
C TRP A 39 -12.94 -2.53 -0.67
N LEU A 40 -12.49 -1.80 0.38
CA LEU A 40 -11.24 -1.07 0.43
C LEU A 40 -10.63 -1.13 1.84
N TRP A 41 -9.33 -0.83 1.96
CA TRP A 41 -8.64 -0.88 3.26
C TRP A 41 -8.36 0.50 3.87
N ASP A 42 -8.21 1.55 3.09
CA ASP A 42 -7.74 2.85 3.55
C ASP A 42 -8.92 3.74 4.01
N ASP A 43 -8.99 3.97 5.32
CA ASP A 43 -10.01 4.82 5.95
C ASP A 43 -9.91 6.29 5.53
N LYS A 44 -8.72 6.77 5.14
CA LYS A 44 -8.52 8.14 4.67
C LYS A 44 -9.10 8.38 3.28
N GLN A 45 -9.13 7.33 2.45
CA GLN A 45 -9.71 7.38 1.11
C GLN A 45 -11.25 7.28 1.13
N LEU A 46 -11.83 6.66 2.17
CA LEU A 46 -13.26 6.38 2.26
C LEU A 46 -14.16 7.59 1.96
N PRO A 47 -13.91 8.82 2.49
CA PRO A 47 -14.75 9.97 2.18
C PRO A 47 -14.77 10.36 0.69
N GLY A 48 -13.65 10.18 -0.01
CA GLY A 48 -13.55 10.45 -1.46
C GLY A 48 -14.34 9.43 -2.28
N TYR A 49 -14.27 8.15 -1.91
CA TYR A 49 -15.02 7.11 -2.58
C TYR A 49 -16.51 7.15 -2.25
N GLN A 50 -16.89 7.63 -1.04
CA GLN A 50 -18.30 7.90 -0.75
C GLN A 50 -18.89 8.97 -1.67
N GLU A 51 -18.14 10.05 -1.96
CA GLU A 51 -18.58 11.05 -2.96
C GLU A 51 -18.71 10.45 -4.37
N CYS A 52 -17.89 9.46 -4.71
CA CYS A 52 -18.03 8.72 -5.96
C CYS A 52 -19.31 7.85 -5.96
N VAL A 53 -19.61 7.17 -4.84
CA VAL A 53 -20.84 6.39 -4.68
C VAL A 53 -22.06 7.27 -4.84
N ASP A 54 -22.13 8.39 -4.11
CA ASP A 54 -23.27 9.30 -4.14
C ASP A 54 -23.55 9.82 -5.58
N ALA A 55 -22.50 10.12 -6.34
CA ALA A 55 -22.63 10.57 -7.72
C ALA A 55 -23.00 9.42 -8.68
N PHE A 56 -22.46 8.22 -8.45
CA PHE A 56 -22.75 7.04 -9.27
C PHE A 56 -24.19 6.57 -9.08
N GLU A 57 -24.69 6.46 -7.85
CA GLU A 57 -26.06 6.05 -7.55
C GLU A 57 -27.09 7.04 -8.07
N LYS A 58 -26.79 8.35 -8.04
CA LYS A 58 -27.64 9.37 -8.65
C LYS A 58 -27.78 9.16 -10.17
N ALA A 59 -26.74 8.70 -10.84
CA ALA A 59 -26.75 8.41 -12.28
C ALA A 59 -27.29 7.01 -12.62
N ASN A 60 -27.30 6.10 -11.65
CA ASN A 60 -27.71 4.70 -11.78
C ASN A 60 -28.64 4.30 -10.60
N PRO A 61 -29.88 4.80 -10.56
CA PRO A 61 -30.78 4.67 -9.41
C PRO A 61 -31.16 3.21 -9.07
N ASP A 62 -30.93 2.28 -9.98
CA ASP A 62 -31.17 0.85 -9.79
C ASP A 62 -29.95 0.12 -9.19
N ILE A 63 -28.84 0.81 -8.92
CA ILE A 63 -27.63 0.21 -8.36
C ILE A 63 -27.26 0.94 -7.06
N THR A 64 -27.10 0.18 -5.99
CA THR A 64 -26.58 0.67 -4.70
C THR A 64 -25.18 0.11 -4.49
N VAL A 65 -24.24 0.92 -4.02
CA VAL A 65 -22.88 0.48 -3.70
C VAL A 65 -22.63 0.58 -2.21
N LYS A 66 -22.40 -0.56 -1.58
CA LYS A 66 -22.07 -0.64 -0.16
C LYS A 66 -20.56 -0.75 0.01
N ILE A 67 -19.92 0.28 0.57
CA ILE A 67 -18.50 0.24 0.87
C ILE A 67 -18.26 -0.47 2.21
N THR A 68 -17.37 -1.45 2.22
CA THR A 68 -16.83 -2.08 3.43
C THR A 68 -15.34 -1.73 3.55
N GLN A 69 -14.99 -1.02 4.64
CA GLN A 69 -13.62 -0.68 4.95
C GLN A 69 -13.08 -1.62 6.05
N THR A 70 -11.89 -2.18 5.82
CA THR A 70 -11.21 -3.06 6.79
C THR A 70 -9.71 -2.73 6.79
N ALA A 71 -9.08 -2.69 7.96
CA ALA A 71 -7.65 -2.39 8.06
C ALA A 71 -6.78 -3.39 7.27
N TRP A 72 -5.65 -2.93 6.74
CA TRP A 72 -4.77 -3.61 5.78
C TRP A 72 -4.56 -5.11 6.02
N ASN A 73 -4.06 -5.50 7.19
CA ASN A 73 -3.76 -6.91 7.47
C ASN A 73 -5.02 -7.79 7.47
N GLN A 74 -6.11 -7.29 8.07
CA GLN A 74 -7.39 -7.99 8.13
C GLN A 74 -8.07 -8.04 6.77
N TYR A 75 -7.88 -7.01 5.95
CA TYR A 75 -8.43 -6.93 4.60
C TYR A 75 -8.00 -8.11 3.73
N TRP A 76 -6.70 -8.35 3.61
CA TRP A 76 -6.17 -9.44 2.79
C TRP A 76 -6.53 -10.83 3.31
N GLN A 77 -6.56 -11.00 4.65
CA GLN A 77 -7.00 -12.25 5.27
C GLN A 77 -8.47 -12.55 4.96
N ASN A 78 -9.34 -11.56 5.13
CA ASN A 78 -10.78 -11.69 4.85
C ASN A 78 -11.02 -11.94 3.36
N LEU A 79 -10.40 -11.17 2.47
CA LEU A 79 -10.55 -11.31 1.03
C LEU A 79 -10.13 -12.70 0.54
N THR A 80 -8.95 -13.17 0.98
CA THR A 80 -8.45 -14.51 0.61
C THR A 80 -9.41 -15.60 1.11
N THR A 81 -9.93 -15.47 2.33
CA THR A 81 -10.90 -16.42 2.90
C THR A 81 -12.19 -16.44 2.09
N GLN A 82 -12.75 -15.29 1.76
CA GLN A 82 -14.01 -15.19 1.02
C GLN A 82 -13.87 -15.61 -0.44
N LEU A 83 -12.76 -15.30 -1.09
CA LEU A 83 -12.44 -15.83 -2.42
C LEU A 83 -12.36 -17.36 -2.44
N THR A 84 -11.85 -17.96 -1.37
CA THR A 84 -11.75 -19.42 -1.23
C THR A 84 -13.11 -20.06 -0.96
N SER A 85 -13.97 -19.41 -0.17
CA SER A 85 -15.32 -19.90 0.15
C SER A 85 -16.34 -19.65 -0.97
N GLY A 86 -16.03 -18.80 -1.95
CA GLY A 86 -16.96 -18.41 -3.01
C GLY A 86 -18.02 -17.38 -2.57
N ASP A 87 -17.68 -16.53 -1.59
CA ASP A 87 -18.55 -15.50 -1.01
C ASP A 87 -17.81 -14.15 -0.93
N ALA A 88 -17.07 -13.85 -2.00
CA ALA A 88 -16.25 -12.63 -2.08
C ALA A 88 -17.10 -11.39 -2.46
N PRO A 89 -16.64 -10.16 -2.12
CA PRO A 89 -17.30 -8.94 -2.58
C PRO A 89 -17.32 -8.86 -4.11
N ASP A 90 -18.32 -8.18 -4.68
CA ASP A 90 -18.43 -7.99 -6.13
C ASP A 90 -17.22 -7.27 -6.71
N VAL A 91 -16.75 -6.24 -5.99
CA VAL A 91 -15.62 -5.39 -6.39
C VAL A 91 -14.72 -5.13 -5.18
N TRP A 92 -13.44 -5.08 -5.39
CA TRP A 92 -12.49 -4.68 -4.34
C TRP A 92 -11.30 -3.90 -4.88
N THR A 93 -10.69 -3.11 -4.00
CA THR A 93 -9.38 -2.51 -4.28
C THR A 93 -8.31 -3.59 -4.24
N ASP A 94 -7.57 -3.74 -5.33
CA ASP A 94 -6.49 -4.72 -5.47
C ASP A 94 -5.13 -4.03 -5.62
N GLN A 95 -4.06 -4.76 -5.35
CA GLN A 95 -2.69 -4.27 -5.42
C GLN A 95 -1.85 -5.09 -6.40
N ALA A 96 -0.94 -4.42 -7.10
CA ALA A 96 -0.10 -5.03 -8.13
C ALA A 96 0.67 -6.29 -7.68
N THR A 97 0.99 -6.40 -6.39
CA THR A 97 1.71 -7.55 -5.83
C THR A 97 0.80 -8.71 -5.39
N TYR A 98 -0.52 -8.51 -5.31
CA TYR A 98 -1.50 -9.53 -4.90
C TYR A 98 -2.34 -10.07 -6.05
N TYR A 99 -2.75 -9.21 -7.00
CA TYR A 99 -3.64 -9.61 -8.09
C TYR A 99 -3.12 -10.78 -8.92
N PRO A 100 -1.80 -10.99 -9.15
CA PRO A 100 -1.33 -12.10 -9.96
C PRO A 100 -1.82 -13.46 -9.47
N GLN A 101 -1.85 -13.66 -8.15
CA GLN A 101 -2.36 -14.89 -7.53
C GLN A 101 -3.86 -15.07 -7.79
N PHE A 102 -4.65 -14.00 -7.64
CA PHE A 102 -6.09 -14.06 -7.87
C PHE A 102 -6.41 -14.29 -9.36
N ALA A 103 -5.65 -13.67 -10.26
CA ALA A 103 -5.77 -13.89 -11.70
C ALA A 103 -5.44 -15.34 -12.10
N THR A 104 -4.36 -15.90 -11.57
CA THR A 104 -3.96 -17.30 -11.80
C THR A 104 -4.98 -18.29 -11.26
N ASN A 105 -5.61 -17.99 -10.13
CA ASN A 105 -6.68 -18.79 -9.53
C ASN A 105 -8.04 -18.61 -10.21
N ASN A 106 -8.15 -17.84 -11.32
CA ASN A 106 -9.39 -17.51 -12.00
C ASN A 106 -10.45 -16.84 -11.10
N GLN A 107 -10.01 -16.09 -10.11
CA GLN A 107 -10.87 -15.37 -9.15
C GLN A 107 -11.24 -13.97 -9.64
N LEU A 108 -10.57 -13.45 -10.66
CA LEU A 108 -10.80 -12.13 -11.25
C LEU A 108 -11.55 -12.23 -12.58
N LEU A 109 -12.49 -11.33 -12.80
CA LEU A 109 -13.18 -11.18 -14.08
C LEU A 109 -12.25 -10.52 -15.10
N ASP A 110 -12.13 -11.12 -16.30
CA ASP A 110 -11.51 -10.46 -17.43
C ASP A 110 -12.42 -9.33 -17.94
N ILE A 111 -12.00 -8.09 -17.74
CA ILE A 111 -12.75 -6.91 -18.12
C ILE A 111 -12.37 -6.36 -19.52
N GLN A 112 -11.37 -6.94 -20.19
CA GLN A 112 -10.95 -6.46 -21.51
C GLN A 112 -12.09 -6.44 -22.53
N PRO A 113 -12.97 -7.48 -22.63
CA PRO A 113 -14.12 -7.45 -23.54
C PRO A 113 -15.11 -6.30 -23.27
N MET A 114 -15.26 -5.90 -22.00
CA MET A 114 -16.13 -4.79 -21.61
C MET A 114 -15.51 -3.44 -21.97
N ILE A 115 -14.20 -3.30 -21.82
CA ILE A 115 -13.44 -2.12 -22.26
C ILE A 115 -13.57 -1.92 -23.76
N ASP A 116 -13.39 -2.98 -24.53
CA ASP A 116 -13.47 -2.95 -25.99
C ASP A 116 -14.89 -2.60 -26.47
N ARG A 117 -15.92 -3.23 -25.87
CA ARG A 117 -17.33 -2.96 -26.15
C ARG A 117 -17.69 -1.49 -25.90
N ASP A 118 -17.27 -0.98 -24.75
CA ASP A 118 -17.62 0.38 -24.30
C ASP A 118 -16.63 1.44 -24.81
N LYS A 119 -15.57 1.02 -25.50
CA LYS A 119 -14.48 1.89 -26.01
C LYS A 119 -13.92 2.77 -24.89
N PHE A 120 -13.69 2.17 -23.70
CA PHE A 120 -13.18 2.92 -22.55
C PHE A 120 -11.74 3.39 -22.83
N ASP A 121 -11.51 4.70 -22.67
CA ASP A 121 -10.22 5.32 -22.95
C ASP A 121 -9.22 5.09 -21.81
N LEU A 122 -8.16 4.33 -22.08
CA LEU A 122 -7.06 4.07 -21.15
C LEU A 122 -5.93 5.13 -21.24
N SER A 123 -5.93 6.03 -22.22
CA SER A 123 -4.84 6.98 -22.45
C SER A 123 -4.74 8.10 -21.41
N GLY A 124 -5.81 8.30 -20.65
CA GLY A 124 -5.88 9.25 -19.54
C GLY A 124 -5.05 8.85 -18.31
N TYR A 125 -4.70 7.57 -18.18
CA TYR A 125 -3.88 7.11 -17.06
C TYR A 125 -2.42 7.52 -17.15
N GLN A 126 -1.72 7.54 -16.02
CA GLN A 126 -0.27 7.66 -15.98
C GLN A 126 0.38 6.53 -16.78
N ALA A 127 1.49 6.84 -17.44
CA ALA A 127 2.17 5.92 -18.34
C ALA A 127 2.52 4.59 -17.66
N GLY A 128 2.16 3.49 -18.30
CA GLY A 128 2.44 2.12 -17.84
C GLY A 128 1.49 1.58 -16.78
N LEU A 129 0.72 2.40 -16.05
CA LEU A 129 -0.14 1.89 -14.97
C LEU A 129 -1.27 0.97 -15.48
N ALA A 130 -1.82 1.26 -16.66
CA ALA A 130 -2.86 0.42 -17.22
C ALA A 130 -2.35 -0.97 -17.61
N ASP A 131 -1.07 -1.09 -18.00
CA ASP A 131 -0.49 -2.33 -18.49
C ASP A 131 -0.08 -3.30 -17.37
N VAL A 132 0.06 -2.80 -16.14
CA VAL A 132 0.35 -3.62 -14.95
C VAL A 132 -0.71 -4.72 -14.76
N TRP A 133 -1.97 -4.44 -15.07
CA TRP A 133 -3.14 -5.29 -14.79
C TRP A 133 -3.48 -6.26 -15.92
N VAL A 134 -2.52 -6.56 -16.80
CA VAL A 134 -2.72 -7.43 -17.95
C VAL A 134 -1.89 -8.71 -17.81
N LYS A 135 -2.53 -9.88 -17.99
CA LYS A 135 -1.91 -11.20 -18.11
C LYS A 135 -2.49 -11.89 -19.32
N ASP A 136 -1.63 -12.34 -20.26
CA ASP A 136 -2.02 -13.13 -21.42
C ASP A 136 -3.16 -12.49 -22.25
N GLY A 137 -3.12 -11.16 -22.40
CA GLY A 137 -4.12 -10.39 -23.14
C GLY A 137 -5.44 -10.12 -22.39
N LYS A 138 -5.60 -10.65 -21.19
CA LYS A 138 -6.74 -10.40 -20.31
C LYS A 138 -6.40 -9.28 -19.34
N ARG A 139 -7.38 -8.42 -19.06
CA ARG A 139 -7.24 -7.33 -18.09
C ARG A 139 -8.09 -7.59 -16.86
N TYR A 140 -7.49 -7.45 -15.68
CA TYR A 140 -8.10 -7.82 -14.40
C TYR A 140 -8.41 -6.64 -13.48
N GLY A 141 -8.14 -5.41 -13.91
CA GLY A 141 -8.47 -4.21 -13.15
C GLY A 141 -8.26 -2.92 -13.95
N LEU A 142 -8.91 -1.85 -13.53
CA LEU A 142 -8.63 -0.48 -13.96
C LEU A 142 -7.78 0.23 -12.90
N PRO A 143 -6.74 0.98 -13.31
CA PRO A 143 -5.92 1.71 -12.35
C PRO A 143 -6.73 2.67 -11.50
N LYS A 144 -6.57 2.58 -10.20
CA LYS A 144 -7.24 3.40 -9.18
C LYS A 144 -6.37 4.56 -8.73
N ASP A 145 -5.23 4.25 -8.17
CA ASP A 145 -4.21 5.20 -7.76
C ASP A 145 -2.82 4.58 -7.89
N TRP A 146 -1.80 5.37 -7.62
CA TRP A 146 -0.41 4.94 -7.62
C TRP A 146 0.35 5.60 -6.49
N ASP A 147 1.48 5.02 -6.15
CA ASP A 147 2.36 5.56 -5.13
C ASP A 147 3.83 5.51 -5.54
N SER A 148 4.58 6.41 -4.94
CA SER A 148 6.02 6.46 -4.97
C SER A 148 6.57 6.78 -3.58
N MET A 149 7.88 6.70 -3.41
CA MET A 149 8.56 6.84 -2.13
C MET A 149 9.35 8.13 -2.06
N ALA A 150 9.41 8.70 -0.86
CA ALA A 150 10.25 9.83 -0.51
C ALA A 150 10.81 9.68 0.91
N LEU A 151 11.77 10.53 1.29
CA LEU A 151 12.13 10.71 2.68
C LEU A 151 11.11 11.65 3.34
N VAL A 152 10.56 11.25 4.49
CA VAL A 152 9.85 12.15 5.40
C VAL A 152 10.75 12.44 6.59
N TYR A 153 10.84 13.69 7.00
CA TYR A 153 11.72 14.11 8.09
C TYR A 153 11.09 15.16 9.01
N ASN A 154 11.47 15.13 10.28
CA ASN A 154 11.03 16.09 11.27
C ASN A 154 11.85 17.38 11.16
N THR A 155 11.24 18.44 10.62
CA THR A 155 11.93 19.72 10.33
C THR A 155 12.49 20.39 11.59
N THR A 156 11.82 20.24 12.74
CA THR A 156 12.28 20.82 14.02
C THR A 156 13.53 20.10 14.54
N GLN A 157 13.57 18.77 14.44
CA GLN A 157 14.73 17.97 14.88
C GLN A 157 15.95 18.25 13.99
N PHE A 158 15.75 18.27 12.67
CA PHE A 158 16.83 18.58 11.73
C PHE A 158 17.41 19.99 11.95
N ALA A 159 16.55 20.99 12.11
CA ALA A 159 17.00 22.36 12.40
C ALA A 159 17.80 22.45 13.72
N LYS A 160 17.39 21.74 14.78
CA LYS A 160 18.14 21.69 16.05
C LYS A 160 19.52 21.07 15.90
N GLN A 161 19.71 20.16 14.96
CA GLN A 161 20.99 19.50 14.70
C GLN A 161 21.82 20.22 13.61
N GLY A 162 21.39 21.40 13.18
CA GLY A 162 22.10 22.20 12.19
C GLY A 162 22.12 21.56 10.80
N VAL A 163 21.11 20.78 10.45
CA VAL A 163 20.95 20.20 9.10
C VAL A 163 19.90 21.04 8.36
N PRO A 164 20.29 21.86 7.40
CA PRO A 164 19.37 22.66 6.62
C PRO A 164 18.62 21.78 5.59
N ALA A 165 17.41 22.24 5.21
CA ALA A 165 16.53 21.45 4.33
C ALA A 165 17.13 21.21 2.93
N ASP A 166 17.94 22.13 2.41
CA ASP A 166 18.62 22.01 1.12
C ASP A 166 19.69 20.91 1.12
N GLU A 167 20.31 20.60 2.26
CA GLU A 167 21.24 19.46 2.39
C GLU A 167 20.51 18.13 2.08
N LEU A 168 19.19 18.04 2.31
CA LEU A 168 18.38 16.85 2.07
C LEU A 168 17.98 16.66 0.59
N ALA A 169 18.09 17.69 -0.23
CA ALA A 169 17.67 17.63 -1.63
C ALA A 169 18.62 16.79 -2.51
N ASP A 170 19.88 16.69 -2.14
CA ASP A 170 20.92 16.01 -2.94
C ASP A 170 21.74 14.99 -2.13
N LEU A 171 21.07 14.23 -1.26
CA LEU A 171 21.72 13.14 -0.52
C LEU A 171 22.26 12.08 -1.45
N LYS A 172 23.46 11.59 -1.11
CA LYS A 172 24.11 10.45 -1.76
C LYS A 172 24.15 9.28 -0.81
N TRP A 173 23.99 8.10 -1.36
CA TRP A 173 24.08 6.86 -0.61
C TRP A 173 24.90 5.82 -1.37
N ASN A 174 25.65 5.02 -0.64
CA ASN A 174 26.30 3.81 -1.12
C ASN A 174 26.34 2.76 0.01
N PRO A 175 26.49 1.46 -0.28
CA PRO A 175 26.48 0.43 0.75
C PRO A 175 27.76 0.40 1.60
N ASP A 176 28.87 1.03 1.19
CA ASP A 176 30.17 0.94 1.89
C ASP A 176 30.21 1.82 3.14
N ASP A 177 29.99 3.12 2.98
CA ASP A 177 30.07 4.11 4.06
C ASP A 177 28.75 4.88 4.29
N GLY A 178 27.72 4.63 3.48
CA GLY A 178 26.41 5.28 3.55
C GLY A 178 26.35 6.69 2.98
N GLY A 179 27.47 7.23 2.48
CA GLY A 179 27.54 8.54 1.85
C GLY A 179 27.07 9.70 2.75
N THR A 180 26.56 10.75 2.12
CA THR A 180 26.03 11.91 2.86
C THR A 180 24.72 11.58 3.60
N LEU A 181 23.97 10.56 3.15
CA LEU A 181 22.79 10.09 3.87
C LEU A 181 23.15 9.62 5.29
N GLU A 182 24.18 8.79 5.44
CA GLU A 182 24.57 8.31 6.77
C GLU A 182 25.11 9.42 7.66
N GLN A 183 25.82 10.40 7.10
CA GLN A 183 26.29 11.59 7.84
C GLN A 183 25.11 12.38 8.41
N VAL A 184 24.06 12.59 7.60
CA VAL A 184 22.85 13.31 8.03
C VAL A 184 22.08 12.48 9.07
N ILE A 185 21.98 11.15 8.89
CA ILE A 185 21.39 10.25 9.89
C ILE A 185 22.15 10.35 11.22
N ALA A 186 23.47 10.32 11.20
CA ALA A 186 24.29 10.43 12.40
C ALA A 186 24.09 11.78 13.11
N LYS A 187 24.09 12.90 12.36
CA LYS A 187 23.77 14.25 12.92
C LYS A 187 22.40 14.30 13.57
N ALA A 188 21.39 13.66 12.93
CA ALA A 188 20.00 13.66 13.42
C ALA A 188 19.75 12.68 14.58
N THR A 189 20.66 11.71 14.80
CA THR A 189 20.61 10.79 15.95
C THR A 189 21.07 11.51 17.21
N VAL A 190 20.30 11.42 18.31
CA VAL A 190 20.63 12.11 19.58
C VAL A 190 20.48 11.16 20.74
N ASP A 191 21.48 11.12 21.64
CA ASP A 191 21.42 10.36 22.90
C ASP A 191 20.66 11.11 24.00
N THR A 192 20.52 10.48 25.17
CA THR A 192 19.82 11.07 26.31
C THR A 192 20.53 12.28 26.92
N GLU A 193 21.84 12.42 26.66
CA GLU A 193 22.66 13.56 27.10
C GLU A 193 22.64 14.73 26.07
N GLY A 194 21.99 14.51 24.92
CA GLY A 194 21.86 15.53 23.86
C GLY A 194 23.03 15.54 22.86
N ARG A 195 23.93 14.56 22.91
CA ARG A 195 25.04 14.42 21.95
C ARG A 195 24.52 13.74 20.68
N ASN A 196 24.99 14.19 19.52
CA ASN A 196 24.60 13.56 18.26
C ASN A 196 25.53 12.38 17.91
N GLY A 197 25.15 11.58 16.91
CA GLY A 197 25.86 10.38 16.51
C GLY A 197 27.27 10.61 15.94
N LEU A 198 27.69 11.85 15.67
CA LEU A 198 29.04 12.21 15.27
C LEU A 198 29.94 12.58 16.47
N ASP A 199 29.36 12.78 17.66
CA ASP A 199 30.10 13.08 18.86
C ASP A 199 30.89 11.83 19.30
N PRO A 200 32.21 11.94 19.60
CA PRO A 200 33.01 10.82 20.06
C PRO A 200 32.49 10.16 21.35
N ASP A 201 31.77 10.93 22.18
CA ASP A 201 31.17 10.49 23.43
C ASP A 201 29.70 10.06 23.28
N PHE A 202 29.19 9.93 22.06
CA PHE A 202 27.81 9.49 21.80
C PHE A 202 27.50 8.12 22.42
N ASP A 203 26.44 8.10 23.24
CA ASP A 203 25.98 6.85 23.88
C ASP A 203 24.92 6.12 23.03
N ARG A 204 25.41 5.24 22.15
CA ARG A 204 24.57 4.39 21.29
C ARG A 204 23.60 3.47 22.01
N LYS A 205 23.75 3.26 23.31
CA LYS A 205 22.86 2.39 24.12
C LYS A 205 21.67 3.16 24.69
N HIS A 206 21.81 4.49 24.88
CA HIS A 206 20.77 5.34 25.45
C HIS A 206 20.36 6.43 24.45
N VAL A 207 19.88 6.00 23.25
CA VAL A 207 19.42 6.90 22.21
C VAL A 207 18.03 7.44 22.55
N LYS A 208 17.88 8.76 22.50
CA LYS A 208 16.64 9.51 22.70
C LYS A 208 15.84 9.66 21.42
N THR A 209 16.54 9.97 20.32
CA THR A 209 15.99 10.15 18.98
C THR A 209 16.87 9.42 17.99
N TYR A 210 16.32 8.45 17.25
CA TYR A 210 17.01 7.77 16.17
C TYR A 210 17.03 8.63 14.91
N GLY A 211 18.14 8.69 14.20
CA GLY A 211 18.26 9.46 12.96
C GLY A 211 17.43 8.88 11.83
N PHE A 212 17.29 7.56 11.80
CA PHE A 212 16.52 6.86 10.77
C PHE A 212 15.66 5.75 11.38
N LEU A 213 14.44 5.60 10.83
CA LEU A 213 13.50 4.54 11.19
C LEU A 213 13.27 3.64 9.95
N PRO A 214 14.05 2.57 9.78
CA PRO A 214 13.85 1.63 8.67
C PRO A 214 12.58 0.80 8.89
N GLU A 215 11.83 0.50 7.82
CA GLU A 215 10.72 -0.45 7.90
C GLU A 215 11.21 -1.88 7.67
N TRP A 216 10.82 -2.79 8.55
CA TRP A 216 11.24 -4.19 8.51
C TRP A 216 10.10 -5.17 8.23
N ALA A 217 8.86 -4.69 8.22
CA ALA A 217 7.65 -5.49 8.03
C ALA A 217 7.05 -5.34 6.63
N ASP A 218 7.90 -5.07 5.63
CA ASP A 218 7.53 -4.81 4.24
C ASP A 218 7.56 -6.05 3.32
N GLY A 219 7.63 -7.23 3.90
CA GLY A 219 7.63 -8.49 3.16
C GLY A 219 8.77 -8.60 2.15
N ALA A 220 8.46 -9.11 0.96
CA ALA A 220 9.42 -9.34 -0.11
C ALA A 220 9.81 -8.09 -0.91
N THR A 221 9.13 -6.96 -0.70
CA THR A 221 9.35 -5.75 -1.49
C THR A 221 10.28 -4.74 -0.81
N GLY A 222 10.27 -4.67 0.52
CA GLY A 222 11.00 -3.66 1.26
C GLY A 222 10.65 -2.24 0.82
N GLN A 223 9.41 -1.98 0.40
CA GLN A 223 8.98 -0.75 -0.25
C GLN A 223 9.29 0.50 0.57
N ASN A 224 9.01 0.46 1.89
CA ASN A 224 9.29 1.57 2.83
C ASN A 224 10.66 1.45 3.51
N GLY A 225 11.47 0.50 3.12
CA GLY A 225 12.75 0.17 3.75
C GLY A 225 13.89 0.02 2.75
N TRP A 226 14.30 -1.22 2.56
CA TRP A 226 15.50 -1.53 1.79
C TRP A 226 15.32 -1.47 0.27
N GLY A 227 14.10 -1.63 -0.26
CA GLY A 227 13.83 -1.77 -1.69
C GLY A 227 14.34 -0.62 -2.54
N PRO A 228 14.00 0.66 -2.25
CA PRO A 228 14.50 1.81 -3.01
C PRO A 228 16.03 1.91 -3.00
N LEU A 229 16.68 1.64 -1.86
CA LEU A 229 18.14 1.69 -1.75
C LEU A 229 18.80 0.52 -2.50
N ALA A 230 18.25 -0.69 -2.39
CA ALA A 230 18.73 -1.84 -3.14
C ALA A 230 18.63 -1.60 -4.66
N ALA A 231 17.49 -1.07 -5.13
CA ALA A 231 17.32 -0.71 -6.54
C ALA A 231 18.30 0.39 -6.98
N SER A 232 18.59 1.37 -6.12
CA SER A 232 19.59 2.40 -6.39
C SER A 232 21.03 1.88 -6.34
N ASN A 233 21.26 0.69 -5.76
CA ASN A 233 22.51 -0.07 -5.82
C ASN A 233 22.56 -1.02 -7.05
N GLY A 234 21.49 -1.05 -7.87
CA GLY A 234 21.42 -1.87 -9.08
C GLY A 234 20.75 -3.24 -8.89
N PHE A 235 20.17 -3.52 -7.73
CA PHE A 235 19.37 -4.73 -7.51
C PHE A 235 18.09 -4.72 -8.35
N THR A 236 17.74 -5.87 -8.90
CA THR A 236 16.46 -6.12 -9.56
C THR A 236 15.81 -7.36 -8.96
N TYR A 237 14.51 -7.27 -8.63
CA TYR A 237 13.80 -8.35 -7.95
C TYR A 237 13.69 -9.64 -8.76
N LEU A 238 13.39 -9.49 -10.07
CA LEU A 238 13.03 -10.59 -10.97
C LEU A 238 13.91 -10.58 -12.21
N ASP A 239 14.01 -11.72 -12.88
CA ASP A 239 14.58 -11.87 -14.22
C ASP A 239 13.90 -10.98 -15.26
N LYS A 240 12.58 -10.79 -15.13
CA LYS A 240 11.76 -9.79 -15.82
C LYS A 240 10.60 -9.36 -14.94
N ASN A 241 10.05 -8.17 -15.15
CA ASN A 241 8.88 -7.67 -14.43
C ASN A 241 7.99 -6.87 -15.40
N PRO A 242 6.69 -7.20 -15.55
CA PRO A 242 5.92 -8.23 -14.85
C PRO A 242 6.17 -9.66 -15.35
N TRP A 243 5.62 -10.63 -14.59
CA TRP A 243 5.52 -12.06 -14.90
C TRP A 243 6.87 -12.80 -15.04
N GLY A 244 7.90 -12.33 -14.31
CA GLY A 244 9.12 -13.12 -14.08
C GLY A 244 8.84 -14.31 -13.18
N THR A 245 9.65 -15.36 -13.33
CA THR A 245 9.54 -16.60 -12.54
C THR A 245 10.83 -16.95 -11.80
N HIS A 246 11.78 -16.01 -11.81
CA HIS A 246 13.04 -16.18 -11.09
C HIS A 246 13.35 -14.91 -10.31
N TYR A 247 13.41 -15.02 -8.98
CA TYR A 247 13.83 -13.96 -8.08
C TYR A 247 15.34 -13.94 -7.89
N ASN A 248 15.89 -12.76 -7.67
CA ASN A 248 17.32 -12.48 -7.53
C ASN A 248 17.68 -12.10 -6.07
N PHE A 249 17.02 -12.68 -5.06
CA PHE A 249 17.32 -12.31 -3.66
C PHE A 249 18.75 -12.64 -3.22
N ASP A 250 19.46 -13.50 -3.93
CA ASP A 250 20.86 -13.82 -3.70
C ASP A 250 21.85 -12.84 -4.38
N ASP A 251 21.35 -11.78 -5.02
CA ASP A 251 22.19 -10.72 -5.59
C ASP A 251 23.03 -10.06 -4.47
N PRO A 252 24.36 -9.98 -4.64
CA PRO A 252 25.26 -9.38 -3.63
C PRO A 252 24.92 -7.93 -3.31
N ARG A 253 24.36 -7.16 -4.24
CA ARG A 253 23.95 -5.75 -4.04
C ARG A 253 22.82 -5.62 -3.03
N LEU A 254 21.89 -6.61 -2.98
CA LEU A 254 20.90 -6.67 -1.93
C LEU A 254 21.53 -6.99 -0.57
N ALA A 255 22.46 -7.95 -0.54
CA ALA A 255 23.16 -8.33 0.70
C ALA A 255 23.94 -7.14 1.29
N GLU A 256 24.64 -6.37 0.44
CA GLU A 256 25.34 -5.14 0.82
C GLU A 256 24.40 -4.08 1.39
N THR A 257 23.23 -3.90 0.74
CA THR A 257 22.20 -2.96 1.21
C THR A 257 21.67 -3.34 2.59
N ILE A 258 21.32 -4.61 2.79
CA ILE A 258 20.82 -5.10 4.10
C ILE A 258 21.93 -5.02 5.17
N ALA A 259 23.19 -5.29 4.80
CA ALA A 259 24.32 -5.12 5.69
C ALA A 259 24.50 -3.66 6.15
N TRP A 260 24.28 -2.68 5.26
CA TRP A 260 24.33 -1.26 5.63
C TRP A 260 23.23 -0.91 6.67
N PHE A 261 21.99 -1.35 6.47
CA PHE A 261 20.93 -1.15 7.47
C PHE A 261 21.28 -1.77 8.82
N ARG A 262 21.87 -2.97 8.83
CA ARG A 262 22.34 -3.60 10.06
C ARG A 262 23.40 -2.75 10.77
N ARG A 263 24.35 -2.14 10.01
CA ARG A 263 25.36 -1.24 10.58
C ARG A 263 24.74 0.01 11.23
N LEU A 264 23.65 0.57 10.69
CA LEU A 264 22.95 1.68 11.33
C LEU A 264 22.45 1.30 12.73
N ILE A 265 21.92 0.09 12.89
CA ILE A 265 21.49 -0.43 14.19
C ILE A 265 22.68 -0.58 15.13
N ASP A 266 23.80 -1.16 14.66
CA ASP A 266 25.00 -1.38 15.46
C ASP A 266 25.66 -0.06 15.90
N LYS A 267 25.54 0.99 15.11
CA LYS A 267 25.98 2.36 15.44
C LYS A 267 24.98 3.10 16.37
N GLY A 268 23.79 2.57 16.58
CA GLY A 268 22.74 3.21 17.36
C GLY A 268 21.97 4.31 16.59
N TYR A 269 22.11 4.36 15.26
CA TYR A 269 21.45 5.37 14.42
C TYR A 269 20.02 4.96 14.03
N ALA A 270 19.71 3.68 14.08
CA ALA A 270 18.39 3.10 13.90
C ALA A 270 17.99 2.25 15.11
N PRO A 271 16.70 2.14 15.43
CA PRO A 271 16.23 1.31 16.54
C PRO A 271 16.46 -0.17 16.24
N ARG A 272 16.63 -0.96 17.30
CA ARG A 272 16.56 -2.41 17.19
C ARG A 272 15.14 -2.84 16.85
N PHE A 273 15.02 -3.94 16.10
CA PHE A 273 13.73 -4.48 15.65
C PHE A 273 12.74 -4.72 16.82
N ASP A 274 13.22 -5.27 17.94
CA ASP A 274 12.42 -5.54 19.14
C ASP A 274 11.81 -4.29 19.79
N LYS A 275 12.42 -3.11 19.59
CA LYS A 275 11.90 -1.83 20.09
C LYS A 275 10.92 -1.16 19.10
N GLN A 276 11.01 -1.49 17.84
CA GLN A 276 10.27 -0.85 16.76
C GLN A 276 8.96 -1.59 16.42
N SER A 277 9.00 -2.93 16.39
CA SER A 277 7.91 -3.78 15.90
C SER A 277 6.60 -3.67 16.70
N SER A 278 6.66 -3.16 17.92
CA SER A 278 5.47 -2.99 18.78
C SER A 278 4.71 -1.68 18.60
N VAL A 279 5.32 -0.67 17.97
CA VAL A 279 4.75 0.69 17.90
C VAL A 279 4.51 1.14 16.45
N GLY A 280 5.39 0.77 15.51
CA GLY A 280 5.35 1.25 14.14
C GLY A 280 6.15 2.55 13.92
N ASN A 281 6.63 2.74 12.68
CA ASN A 281 7.50 3.87 12.34
C ASN A 281 6.79 5.21 12.31
N THR A 282 5.57 5.23 11.80
CA THR A 282 4.75 6.45 11.73
C THR A 282 4.51 7.03 13.11
N GLU A 283 4.19 6.17 14.08
CA GLU A 283 3.96 6.54 15.48
C GLU A 283 5.26 6.98 16.16
N LEU A 284 6.37 6.27 15.91
CA LEU A 284 7.68 6.65 16.45
C LEU A 284 8.14 8.01 15.91
N LEU A 285 7.99 8.25 14.60
CA LEU A 285 8.32 9.52 13.98
C LEU A 285 7.44 10.66 14.51
N SER A 286 6.14 10.41 14.61
CA SER A 286 5.15 11.38 15.15
C SER A 286 5.38 11.67 16.63
N ALA A 287 5.88 10.72 17.40
CA ALA A 287 6.27 10.90 18.81
C ALA A 287 7.65 11.56 18.99
N GLY A 288 8.36 11.91 17.91
CA GLY A 288 9.70 12.50 17.95
C GLY A 288 10.79 11.53 18.41
N LYS A 289 10.54 10.21 18.31
CA LYS A 289 11.51 9.14 18.61
C LYS A 289 12.40 8.80 17.42
N GLY A 290 12.02 9.25 16.24
CA GLY A 290 12.80 9.19 15.01
C GLY A 290 12.89 10.56 14.37
N ALA A 291 13.89 10.78 13.54
CA ALA A 291 14.11 12.03 12.81
C ALA A 291 13.68 11.91 11.34
N MET A 292 13.83 10.74 10.72
CA MET A 292 13.56 10.51 9.30
C MET A 292 13.20 9.06 9.03
N MET A 293 12.39 8.81 7.98
CA MET A 293 12.11 7.49 7.42
C MET A 293 11.83 7.59 5.92
N ILE A 294 11.86 6.46 5.21
CA ILE A 294 11.27 6.34 3.87
C ILE A 294 9.77 6.13 4.04
N ALA A 295 8.97 6.85 3.28
CA ALA A 295 7.51 6.75 3.32
C ALA A 295 6.90 6.94 1.94
N GLY A 296 5.75 6.30 1.71
CA GLY A 296 5.00 6.44 0.46
C GLY A 296 4.05 7.63 0.46
N SER A 297 3.62 8.02 -0.75
CA SER A 297 2.73 9.15 -0.98
C SER A 297 1.40 9.06 -0.21
N TRP A 298 0.92 7.87 0.14
CA TRP A 298 -0.29 7.68 0.97
C TRP A 298 -0.15 8.22 2.40
N THR A 299 1.07 8.45 2.88
CA THR A 299 1.32 9.02 4.22
C THR A 299 1.30 10.54 4.26
N ILE A 300 1.17 11.22 3.12
CA ILE A 300 1.19 12.69 3.03
C ILE A 300 0.17 13.30 4.00
N SER A 301 -1.07 12.80 4.00
CA SER A 301 -2.12 13.33 4.87
C SER A 301 -1.79 13.17 6.35
N THR A 302 -1.13 12.09 6.74
CA THR A 302 -0.71 11.82 8.12
C THR A 302 0.35 12.82 8.59
N PHE A 303 1.41 13.01 7.80
CA PHE A 303 2.53 13.88 8.17
C PHE A 303 2.27 15.37 7.94
N THR A 304 1.23 15.72 7.21
CA THR A 304 0.82 17.10 6.99
C THR A 304 -0.43 17.51 7.79
N ASP A 305 -0.92 16.66 8.69
CA ASP A 305 -2.03 16.99 9.57
C ASP A 305 -1.60 18.12 10.52
N PRO A 306 -2.31 19.26 10.55
CA PRO A 306 -2.03 20.35 11.49
C PRO A 306 -2.08 19.93 12.97
N LYS A 307 -2.75 18.83 13.28
CA LYS A 307 -2.87 18.27 14.63
C LYS A 307 -1.74 17.31 15.02
N ALA A 308 -0.80 17.03 14.12
CA ALA A 308 0.26 16.03 14.33
C ALA A 308 1.25 16.36 15.47
N GLY A 309 1.23 17.58 16.03
CA GLY A 309 2.10 18.00 17.15
C GLY A 309 3.58 18.16 16.77
N GLN A 310 3.99 17.68 15.61
CA GLN A 310 5.33 17.77 15.00
C GLN A 310 5.21 18.38 13.60
N LYS A 311 6.31 18.94 13.11
CA LYS A 311 6.38 19.48 11.75
C LYS A 311 7.23 18.57 10.88
N PHE A 312 6.66 18.12 9.77
CA PHE A 312 7.32 17.26 8.81
C PHE A 312 7.41 17.93 7.44
N ALA A 313 8.40 17.50 6.66
CA ALA A 313 8.52 17.81 5.24
C ALA A 313 9.04 16.58 4.51
N PHE A 314 9.00 16.63 3.18
CA PHE A 314 9.44 15.56 2.31
C PHE A 314 10.69 15.97 1.56
N ALA A 315 11.59 15.01 1.32
CA ALA A 315 12.78 15.18 0.52
C ALA A 315 12.94 14.00 -0.45
N PRO A 316 13.66 14.19 -1.58
CA PRO A 316 13.91 13.09 -2.50
C PRO A 316 14.67 11.95 -1.81
N LEU A 317 14.42 10.71 -2.26
CA LEU A 317 15.29 9.59 -1.89
C LEU A 317 16.73 9.88 -2.28
N PRO A 318 17.74 9.32 -1.58
CA PRO A 318 19.13 9.57 -1.92
C PRO A 318 19.49 9.01 -3.30
N THR A 319 20.48 9.62 -3.94
CA THR A 319 21.07 9.09 -5.17
C THR A 319 22.07 7.99 -4.81
N GLY A 320 21.81 6.76 -5.25
CA GLY A 320 22.72 5.63 -5.10
C GLY A 320 23.69 5.47 -6.29
N PRO A 321 24.48 4.38 -6.33
CA PRO A 321 25.42 4.08 -7.41
C PRO A 321 24.78 4.07 -8.81
N GLU A 322 23.55 3.54 -8.93
CA GLU A 322 22.77 3.46 -10.17
C GLU A 322 21.68 4.54 -10.28
N GLY A 323 21.88 5.66 -9.59
CA GLY A 323 20.96 6.79 -9.57
C GLY A 323 19.93 6.73 -8.45
N ARG A 324 19.02 7.70 -8.46
CA ARG A 324 17.89 7.75 -7.52
C ARG A 324 16.79 6.81 -8.00
N LYS A 325 16.27 5.98 -7.12
CA LYS A 325 15.23 5.00 -7.46
C LYS A 325 14.07 5.06 -6.45
N SER A 326 12.85 5.13 -6.94
CA SER A 326 11.65 4.97 -6.13
C SER A 326 10.85 3.76 -6.64
N SER A 327 10.26 2.99 -5.75
CA SER A 327 9.24 2.04 -6.19
C SER A 327 8.07 2.78 -6.81
N LEU A 328 7.52 2.22 -7.87
CA LEU A 328 6.22 2.53 -8.41
C LEU A 328 5.31 1.35 -8.09
N ASN A 329 4.27 1.60 -7.31
CA ASN A 329 3.24 0.62 -7.03
C ASN A 329 1.92 1.13 -7.61
N GLY A 330 1.08 0.21 -8.08
CA GLY A 330 -0.24 0.52 -8.62
C GLY A 330 -1.32 -0.19 -7.81
N LEU A 331 -2.44 0.49 -7.64
CA LEU A 331 -3.68 -0.06 -7.13
C LEU A 331 -4.72 -0.07 -8.24
N SER A 332 -5.63 -1.04 -8.19
CA SER A 332 -6.77 -1.11 -9.11
C SER A 332 -8.05 -1.43 -8.37
N ASP A 333 -9.18 -1.30 -9.07
CA ASP A 333 -10.43 -1.91 -8.65
C ASP A 333 -10.67 -3.13 -9.55
N ALA A 334 -10.82 -4.31 -8.91
CA ALA A 334 -11.01 -5.60 -9.56
C ALA A 334 -12.42 -6.13 -9.33
N ILE A 335 -12.93 -6.93 -10.28
CA ILE A 335 -14.26 -7.56 -10.19
C ILE A 335 -14.08 -9.06 -9.91
N TRP A 336 -14.85 -9.59 -8.99
CA TRP A 336 -14.90 -11.01 -8.73
C TRP A 336 -15.45 -11.80 -9.92
N ALA A 337 -14.76 -12.87 -10.33
CA ALA A 337 -15.23 -13.72 -11.43
C ALA A 337 -16.54 -14.44 -11.13
N GLY A 338 -16.83 -14.67 -9.83
CA GLY A 338 -18.04 -15.35 -9.34
C GLY A 338 -19.24 -14.45 -9.10
N THR A 339 -19.12 -13.11 -9.27
CA THR A 339 -20.25 -12.20 -9.06
C THR A 339 -21.41 -12.49 -10.02
N GLU A 340 -22.63 -12.42 -9.51
CA GLU A 340 -23.85 -12.48 -10.32
C GLU A 340 -24.20 -11.12 -10.96
N HIS A 341 -23.52 -10.03 -10.54
CA HIS A 341 -23.77 -8.64 -10.92
C HIS A 341 -22.71 -8.05 -11.85
N ARG A 342 -22.25 -8.83 -12.85
CA ARG A 342 -21.09 -8.49 -13.70
C ARG A 342 -21.21 -7.14 -14.42
N GLU A 343 -22.39 -6.82 -14.96
CA GLU A 343 -22.61 -5.58 -15.70
C GLU A 343 -22.68 -4.37 -14.76
N GLU A 344 -23.31 -4.51 -13.61
CA GLU A 344 -23.39 -3.47 -12.58
C GLU A 344 -22.00 -3.23 -11.96
N ALA A 345 -21.26 -4.28 -11.65
CA ALA A 345 -19.88 -4.21 -11.16
C ALA A 345 -18.96 -3.53 -12.20
N TRP A 346 -19.12 -3.85 -13.49
CA TRP A 346 -18.39 -3.16 -14.55
C TRP A 346 -18.76 -1.67 -14.63
N LYS A 347 -20.04 -1.31 -14.55
CA LYS A 347 -20.45 0.12 -14.53
C LYS A 347 -19.77 0.86 -13.38
N TRP A 348 -19.71 0.24 -12.19
CA TRP A 348 -19.05 0.80 -11.02
C TRP A 348 -17.55 0.94 -11.22
N VAL A 349 -16.83 -0.11 -11.63
CA VAL A 349 -15.37 -0.07 -11.88
C VAL A 349 -15.02 0.92 -12.98
N LYS A 350 -15.82 0.97 -14.06
CA LYS A 350 -15.67 1.97 -15.13
C LYS A 350 -15.81 3.40 -14.59
N TYR A 351 -16.75 3.65 -13.68
CA TYR A 351 -16.92 4.96 -13.06
C TYR A 351 -15.76 5.28 -12.10
N LEU A 352 -15.32 4.33 -11.26
CA LEU A 352 -14.15 4.49 -10.39
C LEU A 352 -12.89 4.87 -11.20
N GLY A 353 -12.67 4.23 -12.35
CA GLY A 353 -11.55 4.50 -13.24
C GLY A 353 -11.68 5.79 -14.06
N SER A 354 -12.84 6.48 -14.03
CA SER A 354 -13.09 7.69 -14.81
C SER A 354 -12.41 8.94 -14.23
N PRO A 355 -12.11 9.93 -15.06
CA PRO A 355 -11.64 11.23 -14.57
C PRO A 355 -12.60 11.88 -13.57
N GLU A 356 -13.91 11.65 -13.68
CA GLU A 356 -14.90 12.25 -12.79
C GLU A 356 -14.70 11.79 -11.34
N CYS A 357 -14.65 10.47 -11.07
CA CYS A 357 -14.42 9.95 -9.73
C CYS A 357 -12.98 10.25 -9.26
N GLN A 358 -11.98 9.99 -10.09
CA GLN A 358 -10.58 10.17 -9.68
C GLN A 358 -10.23 11.63 -9.38
N ASN A 359 -10.84 12.60 -10.07
CA ASN A 359 -10.69 14.01 -9.71
C ASN A 359 -11.35 14.37 -8.36
N LYS A 360 -12.49 13.73 -7.99
CA LYS A 360 -13.09 13.89 -6.65
C LYS A 360 -12.12 13.39 -5.57
N VAL A 361 -11.60 12.18 -5.76
CA VAL A 361 -10.61 11.57 -4.84
C VAL A 361 -9.34 12.41 -4.77
N GLY A 362 -8.80 12.86 -5.91
CA GLY A 362 -7.61 13.72 -5.98
C GLY A 362 -7.75 15.02 -5.20
N LYS A 363 -8.89 15.69 -5.29
CA LYS A 363 -9.17 16.93 -4.53
C LYS A 363 -9.12 16.75 -3.02
N ARG A 364 -9.24 15.52 -2.51
CA ARG A 364 -9.06 15.22 -1.09
C ARG A 364 -7.60 15.20 -0.66
N GLY A 365 -6.67 15.02 -1.61
CA GLY A 365 -5.23 15.03 -1.35
C GLY A 365 -4.78 13.87 -0.43
N VAL A 366 -5.41 12.71 -0.52
CA VAL A 366 -5.04 11.52 0.26
C VAL A 366 -4.11 10.62 -0.52
N VAL A 367 -4.37 10.44 -1.81
CA VAL A 367 -3.61 9.60 -2.73
C VAL A 367 -3.33 10.34 -4.03
N LEU A 368 -2.48 9.77 -4.87
CA LEU A 368 -2.25 10.20 -6.24
C LEU A 368 -3.10 9.31 -7.17
N PRO A 369 -4.27 9.77 -7.65
CA PRO A 369 -5.10 8.98 -8.55
C PRO A 369 -4.37 8.62 -9.84
N ALA A 370 -4.74 7.48 -10.43
CA ALA A 370 -4.07 6.96 -11.62
C ALA A 370 -4.36 7.78 -12.90
N GLN A 371 -5.50 8.44 -12.98
CA GLN A 371 -5.78 9.44 -14.04
C GLN A 371 -4.87 10.66 -13.85
N LYS A 372 -4.25 11.13 -14.94
CA LYS A 372 -3.38 12.33 -14.94
C LYS A 372 -4.09 13.53 -14.31
N SER A 373 -5.34 13.78 -14.73
CA SER A 373 -6.16 14.86 -14.17
C SER A 373 -6.44 14.71 -12.68
N GLY A 374 -6.55 13.46 -12.18
CA GLY A 374 -6.70 13.16 -10.75
C GLY A 374 -5.44 13.47 -9.95
N THR A 375 -4.27 13.08 -10.49
CA THR A 375 -2.96 13.45 -9.88
C THR A 375 -2.80 14.99 -9.86
N GLU A 376 -3.12 15.69 -10.95
CA GLU A 376 -3.07 17.15 -11.00
C GLU A 376 -4.00 17.79 -9.96
N ALA A 377 -5.21 17.24 -9.79
CA ALA A 377 -6.14 17.70 -8.76
C ALA A 377 -5.58 17.50 -7.33
N ALA A 378 -4.88 16.39 -7.07
CA ALA A 378 -4.24 16.12 -5.79
C ALA A 378 -3.09 17.11 -5.52
N LEU A 379 -2.21 17.32 -6.50
CA LEU A 379 -1.13 18.30 -6.39
C LEU A 379 -1.66 19.74 -6.16
N ALA A 380 -2.72 20.12 -6.86
CA ALA A 380 -3.37 21.42 -6.67
C ALA A 380 -3.96 21.58 -5.26
N ALA A 381 -4.57 20.52 -4.71
CA ALA A 381 -5.10 20.52 -3.35
C ALA A 381 -3.97 20.67 -2.30
N HIS A 382 -2.86 19.96 -2.47
CA HIS A 382 -1.70 20.10 -1.60
C HIS A 382 -1.08 21.51 -1.68
N LYS A 383 -0.89 22.03 -2.88
CA LYS A 383 -0.39 23.39 -3.11
C LYS A 383 -1.27 24.46 -2.45
N ALA A 384 -2.59 24.34 -2.59
CA ALA A 384 -3.55 25.24 -1.95
C ALA A 384 -3.47 25.18 -0.41
N ALA A 385 -3.09 24.04 0.16
CA ALA A 385 -2.86 23.83 1.57
C ALA A 385 -1.43 24.21 2.03
N GLY A 386 -0.59 24.78 1.14
CA GLY A 386 0.79 25.15 1.43
C GLY A 386 1.74 23.97 1.64
N ARG A 387 1.45 22.81 1.04
CA ARG A 387 2.23 21.59 1.15
C ARG A 387 2.99 21.33 -0.14
N ASP A 388 4.30 21.15 -0.03
CA ASP A 388 5.13 20.70 -1.15
C ASP A 388 5.24 19.18 -1.14
N VAL A 389 4.65 18.54 -2.16
CA VAL A 389 4.64 17.08 -2.33
C VAL A 389 5.15 16.66 -3.71
N HIS A 390 5.73 17.58 -4.48
CA HIS A 390 6.23 17.30 -5.82
C HIS A 390 7.26 16.18 -5.85
N VAL A 391 8.00 15.99 -4.76
CA VAL A 391 8.98 14.92 -4.62
C VAL A 391 8.44 13.52 -4.98
N PHE A 392 7.15 13.30 -4.74
CA PHE A 392 6.50 12.02 -5.09
C PHE A 392 6.17 11.89 -6.57
N THR A 393 6.06 12.99 -7.32
CA THR A 393 5.77 12.96 -8.74
C THR A 393 7.01 13.22 -9.60
N ASP A 394 7.96 14.01 -9.12
CA ASP A 394 9.18 14.37 -9.87
C ASP A 394 10.03 13.14 -10.20
N VAL A 395 10.01 12.12 -9.35
CA VAL A 395 10.71 10.86 -9.56
C VAL A 395 10.27 10.14 -10.84
N THR A 396 9.04 10.38 -11.33
CA THR A 396 8.53 9.80 -12.57
C THR A 396 9.00 10.55 -13.83
N THR A 397 9.60 11.74 -13.68
CA THR A 397 10.14 12.52 -14.80
C THR A 397 11.49 11.99 -15.27
N ASP A 398 12.24 11.33 -14.39
CA ASP A 398 13.46 10.61 -14.79
C ASP A 398 13.06 9.23 -15.35
N LYS A 399 13.48 8.95 -16.58
CA LYS A 399 13.20 7.67 -17.26
C LYS A 399 13.62 6.44 -16.44
N ASN A 400 14.66 6.59 -15.62
CA ASN A 400 15.19 5.53 -14.76
C ASN A 400 14.88 5.77 -13.28
N GLY A 401 14.08 6.76 -12.93
CA GLY A 401 13.80 7.17 -11.55
C GLY A 401 12.88 6.20 -10.79
N THR A 402 12.14 5.34 -11.48
CA THR A 402 11.21 4.39 -10.87
C THR A 402 11.51 2.96 -11.26
N PHE A 403 11.10 2.03 -10.41
CA PHE A 403 11.02 0.60 -10.69
C PHE A 403 9.68 0.05 -10.24
N LEU A 404 9.12 -0.89 -10.98
CA LEU A 404 7.88 -1.57 -10.62
C LEU A 404 8.16 -2.61 -9.52
N LEU A 405 7.34 -2.65 -8.48
CA LEU A 405 7.35 -3.76 -7.52
C LEU A 405 7.07 -5.09 -8.22
N PRO A 406 7.51 -6.24 -7.66
CA PRO A 406 7.30 -7.53 -8.30
C PRO A 406 5.83 -7.80 -8.60
N VAL A 407 5.53 -8.06 -9.87
CA VAL A 407 4.22 -8.47 -10.37
C VAL A 407 4.35 -9.88 -10.91
N THR A 408 4.14 -10.87 -10.03
CA THR A 408 4.24 -12.29 -10.37
C THR A 408 3.48 -13.14 -9.35
N GLU A 409 3.40 -14.45 -9.59
CA GLU A 409 2.69 -15.41 -8.76
C GLU A 409 3.36 -15.62 -7.39
N HIS A 410 2.69 -16.30 -6.48
CA HIS A 410 3.16 -16.71 -5.15
C HIS A 410 3.47 -15.55 -4.16
N GLY A 411 2.98 -14.32 -4.41
CA GLY A 411 3.29 -13.17 -3.55
C GLY A 411 2.99 -13.38 -2.07
N THR A 412 1.86 -14.03 -1.74
CA THR A 412 1.45 -14.33 -0.36
C THR A 412 2.35 -15.35 0.34
N GLU A 413 2.97 -16.26 -0.42
CA GLU A 413 3.91 -17.27 0.10
C GLU A 413 5.32 -16.70 0.21
N ILE A 414 5.71 -15.86 -0.74
CA ILE A 414 7.04 -15.24 -0.83
C ILE A 414 7.24 -14.18 0.28
N ASN A 415 6.23 -13.35 0.52
CA ASN A 415 6.31 -12.24 1.48
C ASN A 415 6.85 -12.67 2.86
N PRO A 416 6.27 -13.65 3.57
CA PRO A 416 6.76 -14.07 4.87
C PRO A 416 8.17 -14.69 4.81
N LEU A 417 8.50 -15.44 3.76
CA LEU A 417 9.82 -16.06 3.62
C LEU A 417 10.94 -15.02 3.56
N VAL A 418 10.75 -13.97 2.76
CA VAL A 418 11.75 -12.91 2.60
C VAL A 418 11.81 -12.03 3.84
N GLN A 419 10.65 -11.71 4.42
CA GLN A 419 10.59 -10.95 5.67
C GLN A 419 11.37 -11.64 6.80
N ASP A 420 11.17 -12.94 7.00
CA ASP A 420 11.87 -13.73 8.02
C ASP A 420 13.40 -13.74 7.77
N ALA A 421 13.81 -13.88 6.51
CA ALA A 421 15.22 -13.86 6.15
C ALA A 421 15.86 -12.50 6.46
N VAL A 422 15.23 -11.38 6.06
CA VAL A 422 15.71 -10.02 6.35
C VAL A 422 15.75 -9.78 7.86
N GLN A 423 14.68 -10.12 8.57
CA GLN A 423 14.61 -9.96 10.04
C GLN A 423 15.69 -10.74 10.77
N SER A 424 16.03 -11.96 10.31
CA SER A 424 17.10 -12.76 10.92
C SER A 424 18.46 -12.06 10.83
N VAL A 425 18.72 -11.33 9.73
CA VAL A 425 19.93 -10.51 9.58
C VAL A 425 19.88 -9.30 10.50
N ILE A 426 18.76 -8.59 10.55
CA ILE A 426 18.57 -7.40 11.37
C ILE A 426 18.70 -7.72 12.89
N LEU A 427 18.24 -8.90 13.30
CA LEU A 427 18.41 -9.42 14.66
C LEU A 427 19.85 -9.90 14.94
N GLY A 428 20.71 -10.01 13.93
CA GLY A 428 22.09 -10.50 14.04
C GLY A 428 22.21 -12.01 14.21
N GLN A 429 21.18 -12.76 13.82
CA GLN A 429 21.14 -14.22 13.90
C GLN A 429 21.91 -14.88 12.76
N THR A 430 21.99 -14.21 11.61
CA THR A 430 22.70 -14.70 10.42
C THR A 430 23.31 -13.54 9.64
N GLN A 431 24.22 -13.87 8.68
CA GLN A 431 24.80 -12.91 7.77
C GLN A 431 23.89 -12.69 6.54
N PRO A 432 23.91 -11.51 5.90
CA PRO A 432 23.05 -11.19 4.76
C PRO A 432 23.15 -12.21 3.61
N GLY A 433 24.35 -12.50 3.13
CA GLY A 433 24.56 -13.39 1.98
C GLY A 433 23.95 -14.79 2.17
N PRO A 434 24.30 -15.54 3.24
CA PRO A 434 23.70 -16.85 3.52
C PRO A 434 22.18 -16.81 3.73
N ALA A 435 21.63 -15.78 4.41
CA ALA A 435 20.20 -15.64 4.64
C ALA A 435 19.44 -15.44 3.31
N LEU A 436 19.93 -14.51 2.50
CA LEU A 436 19.31 -14.16 1.22
C LEU A 436 19.44 -15.28 0.18
N LYS A 437 20.59 -15.96 0.14
CA LYS A 437 20.73 -17.17 -0.70
C LYS A 437 19.74 -18.26 -0.28
N GLY A 438 19.61 -18.52 1.01
CA GLY A 438 18.70 -19.54 1.53
C GLY A 438 17.23 -19.24 1.20
N VAL A 439 16.80 -17.99 1.26
CA VAL A 439 15.43 -17.61 0.87
C VAL A 439 15.26 -17.60 -0.64
N ASN A 440 16.26 -17.19 -1.42
CA ASN A 440 16.24 -17.23 -2.87
C ASN A 440 15.97 -18.64 -3.39
N ASP A 441 16.67 -19.64 -2.84
CA ASP A 441 16.50 -21.05 -3.22
C ASP A 441 15.07 -21.54 -2.92
N LYS A 442 14.48 -21.13 -1.77
CA LYS A 442 13.09 -21.48 -1.38
C LYS A 442 12.06 -20.82 -2.29
N VAL A 443 12.22 -19.50 -2.54
CA VAL A 443 11.30 -18.73 -3.37
C VAL A 443 11.28 -19.25 -4.80
N ASN A 444 12.47 -19.46 -5.40
CA ASN A 444 12.56 -20.00 -6.76
C ASN A 444 12.10 -21.46 -6.85
N GLY A 445 12.01 -22.15 -5.73
CA GLY A 445 11.39 -23.48 -5.63
C GLY A 445 9.87 -23.49 -5.88
N LEU A 446 9.18 -22.37 -5.64
CA LEU A 446 7.73 -22.23 -5.83
C LEU A 446 7.32 -22.19 -7.32
N PHE A 447 8.26 -21.83 -8.20
CA PHE A 447 8.03 -21.71 -9.65
C PHE A 447 8.42 -22.98 -10.43
N LYS A 448 8.78 -24.07 -9.76
CA LYS A 448 9.12 -25.38 -10.37
C LYS A 448 7.90 -26.30 -10.30
#